data_0656300b8184bebc0c6ef7628643c06f
#
_entry.id   0656300b8184bebc0c6ef7628643c06f
#
_cell.length_a   1.000
_cell.length_b   1.000
_cell.length_c   1.000
_cell.angle_alpha   90.00
_cell.angle_beta   90.00
_cell.angle_gamma   90.00
#
_symmetry.space_group_name_H-M   'P 1'
#
loop_
_entity.id
_entity.type
_entity.pdbx_description
1 polymer ?
#
loop_
_entity_poly.entity_id
_entity_poly.type
_entity_poly.pdbx_seq_one_letter_code
_entity_poly.pdbx_strand_id
1 'polypeptide(L)'
;MQQRFVSICFRHLKTDWFIRRQSALKDIPFVLAAPDHGRMLITASNTAAENEGVYPGMVVADARAVISSLQVLDDIPGLSTKLLTGIGEWCIRFAPAVAIDEPNGLLLEVTGCAHLWGDEKDYLTDIYKRIRQFGYDIKIGIADTIGAAWAIA
;
A
#
# COMPACT_ATOMS: atom_id res chain seq x y z
N MET A 1 9.59 4.67 29.47
CA MET A 1 9.37 5.38 28.19
C MET A 1 8.10 4.83 27.58
N GLN A 2 7.22 5.70 27.16
CA GLN A 2 5.96 5.29 26.54
C GLN A 2 6.21 4.66 25.18
N GLN A 3 5.62 3.49 24.94
CA GLN A 3 5.75 2.83 23.65
C GLN A 3 5.06 3.64 22.56
N ARG A 4 5.66 3.67 21.38
CA ARG A 4 5.10 4.34 20.20
C ARG A 4 5.25 3.44 18.98
N PHE A 5 4.17 3.35 18.21
CA PHE A 5 4.10 2.53 17.01
C PHE A 5 3.61 3.37 15.83
N VAL A 6 4.20 3.14 14.67
CA VAL A 6 3.75 3.70 13.38
C VAL A 6 3.15 2.58 12.57
N SER A 7 1.96 2.82 12.02
CA SER A 7 1.35 1.98 11.00
C SER A 7 1.37 2.70 9.67
N ILE A 8 1.80 2.00 8.62
CA ILE A 8 1.81 2.49 7.24
C ILE A 8 0.90 1.59 6.43
N CYS A 9 -0.14 2.15 5.82
CA CYS A 9 -1.06 1.45 4.95
C CYS A 9 -0.85 1.89 3.50
N PHE A 10 -0.52 0.94 2.63
CA PHE A 10 -0.36 1.16 1.20
C PHE A 10 -1.70 0.93 0.50
N ARG A 11 -2.34 2.00 0.07
CA ARG A 11 -3.70 1.93 -0.50
C ARG A 11 -3.76 1.14 -1.79
N HIS A 12 -2.72 1.24 -2.62
CA HIS A 12 -2.65 0.65 -3.95
C HIS A 12 -1.29 0.00 -4.21
N LEU A 13 -0.78 -0.78 -3.25
CA LEU A 13 0.59 -1.29 -3.26
C LEU A 13 1.01 -1.91 -4.60
N LYS A 14 0.24 -2.88 -5.08
CA LYS A 14 0.59 -3.60 -6.31
C LYS A 14 0.39 -2.75 -7.56
N THR A 15 -0.72 -2.04 -7.67
CA THR A 15 -1.00 -1.20 -8.84
C THR A 15 -0.03 -0.01 -8.92
N ASP A 16 0.37 0.59 -7.80
CA ASP A 16 1.41 1.63 -7.78
C ASP A 16 2.75 1.08 -8.29
N TRP A 17 3.10 -0.15 -7.94
CA TRP A 17 4.30 -0.80 -8.46
C TRP A 17 4.27 -0.96 -9.98
N PHE A 18 3.13 -1.36 -10.56
CA PHE A 18 2.97 -1.44 -12.01
C PHE A 18 3.09 -0.06 -12.67
N ILE A 19 2.48 0.97 -12.09
CA ILE A 19 2.56 2.35 -12.59
C ILE A 19 4.01 2.87 -12.59
N ARG A 20 4.79 2.55 -11.55
CA ARG A 20 6.20 2.93 -11.47
C ARG A 20 7.02 2.35 -12.61
N ARG A 21 6.68 1.16 -13.07
CA ARG A 21 7.37 0.47 -14.18
C ARG A 21 6.84 0.90 -15.53
N GLN A 22 5.58 1.29 -15.61
CA GLN A 22 4.88 1.67 -16.83
C GLN A 22 3.97 2.86 -16.54
N SER A 23 4.53 4.07 -16.62
CA SER A 23 3.85 5.31 -16.22
C SER A 23 2.58 5.63 -17.04
N ALA A 24 2.46 5.08 -18.25
CA ALA A 24 1.25 5.21 -19.07
C ALA A 24 -0.01 4.62 -18.40
N LEU A 25 0.15 3.72 -17.43
CA LEU A 25 -0.97 3.13 -16.70
C LEU A 25 -1.60 4.07 -15.66
N LYS A 26 -0.97 5.17 -15.30
CA LYS A 26 -1.39 6.03 -14.19
C LYS A 26 -2.84 6.51 -14.31
N ASP A 27 -3.23 6.99 -15.47
CA ASP A 27 -4.54 7.59 -15.70
C ASP A 27 -5.51 6.67 -16.46
N ILE A 28 -5.12 5.43 -16.67
CA ILE A 28 -5.92 4.41 -17.35
C ILE A 28 -6.52 3.47 -16.30
N PRO A 29 -7.85 3.24 -16.31
CA PRO A 29 -8.44 2.23 -15.43
C PRO A 29 -7.86 0.85 -15.71
N PHE A 30 -7.17 0.28 -14.73
CA PHE A 30 -6.66 -1.08 -14.82
C PHE A 30 -6.78 -1.84 -13.50
N VAL A 31 -6.80 -3.13 -13.63
CA VAL A 31 -6.87 -4.06 -12.51
C VAL A 31 -5.85 -5.17 -12.66
N LEU A 32 -5.50 -5.80 -11.55
CA LEU A 32 -4.82 -7.08 -11.53
C LEU A 32 -5.86 -8.16 -11.25
N ALA A 33 -5.73 -9.28 -11.92
CA ALA A 33 -6.64 -10.39 -11.75
C ALA A 33 -5.89 -11.74 -11.66
N ALA A 34 -6.51 -12.68 -10.97
CA ALA A 34 -6.02 -14.04 -10.84
C ALA A 34 -7.19 -15.03 -10.96
N PRO A 35 -6.92 -16.26 -11.46
CA PRO A 35 -7.93 -17.31 -11.48
C PRO A 35 -8.37 -17.70 -10.06
N ASP A 36 -9.67 -17.83 -9.87
CA ASP A 36 -10.26 -18.30 -8.63
C ASP A 36 -11.53 -19.10 -8.93
N HIS A 37 -11.53 -20.39 -8.65
CA HIS A 37 -12.68 -21.29 -8.85
C HIS A 37 -13.33 -21.18 -10.23
N GLY A 38 -12.50 -21.18 -11.29
CA GLY A 38 -12.96 -21.12 -12.68
C GLY A 38 -13.37 -19.73 -13.18
N ARG A 39 -13.17 -18.69 -12.36
CA ARG A 39 -13.44 -17.28 -12.73
C ARG A 39 -12.14 -16.47 -12.62
N MET A 40 -12.09 -15.35 -13.32
CA MET A 40 -11.05 -14.35 -13.13
C MET A 40 -11.51 -13.32 -12.10
N LEU A 41 -10.84 -13.28 -10.95
CA LEU A 41 -11.19 -12.39 -9.85
C LEU A 41 -10.18 -11.23 -9.77
N ILE A 42 -10.71 -10.02 -9.58
CA ILE A 42 -9.88 -8.83 -9.40
C ILE A 42 -9.23 -8.88 -8.03
N THR A 43 -7.91 -8.80 -8.00
CA THR A 43 -7.09 -8.81 -6.77
C THR A 43 -6.61 -7.43 -6.38
N ALA A 44 -6.52 -6.50 -7.33
CA ALA A 44 -6.15 -5.11 -7.07
C ALA A 44 -6.74 -4.21 -8.17
N SER A 45 -7.09 -2.98 -7.80
CA SER A 45 -7.57 -1.95 -8.72
C SER A 45 -6.76 -0.67 -8.52
N ASN A 46 -6.50 0.07 -9.59
CA ASN A 46 -5.91 1.39 -9.44
C ASN A 46 -6.98 2.45 -9.12
N THR A 47 -6.55 3.65 -8.78
CA THR A 47 -7.46 4.75 -8.44
C THR A 47 -8.44 5.06 -9.58
N ALA A 48 -7.98 5.04 -10.83
CA ALA A 48 -8.85 5.31 -11.99
C ALA A 48 -9.98 4.28 -12.11
N ALA A 49 -9.70 3.00 -11.86
CA ALA A 49 -10.72 1.95 -11.87
C ALA A 49 -11.70 2.08 -10.70
N GLU A 50 -11.19 2.36 -9.51
CA GLU A 50 -12.02 2.56 -8.31
C GLU A 50 -12.96 3.76 -8.44
N ASN A 51 -12.50 4.85 -9.04
CA ASN A 51 -13.32 6.03 -9.30
C ASN A 51 -14.52 5.75 -10.22
N GLU A 52 -14.42 4.72 -11.04
CA GLU A 52 -15.52 4.27 -11.92
C GLU A 52 -16.31 3.09 -11.33
N GLY A 53 -16.04 2.70 -10.10
CA GLY A 53 -16.79 1.68 -9.36
C GLY A 53 -16.25 0.26 -9.47
N VAL A 54 -15.03 0.07 -9.92
CA VAL A 54 -14.38 -1.25 -10.02
C VAL A 54 -13.40 -1.47 -8.88
N TYR A 55 -13.66 -2.50 -8.08
CA TYR A 55 -12.93 -2.78 -6.83
C TYR A 55 -12.42 -4.22 -6.78
N PRO A 56 -11.40 -4.50 -5.96
CA PRO A 56 -10.98 -5.87 -5.66
C PRO A 56 -12.14 -6.71 -5.15
N GLY A 57 -12.15 -7.98 -5.52
CA GLY A 57 -13.22 -8.93 -5.18
C GLY A 57 -14.29 -9.08 -6.26
N MET A 58 -14.36 -8.17 -7.23
CA MET A 58 -15.25 -8.29 -8.38
C MET A 58 -14.72 -9.32 -9.38
N VAL A 59 -15.64 -9.96 -10.09
CA VAL A 59 -15.30 -10.80 -11.24
C VAL A 59 -14.98 -9.88 -12.44
N VAL A 60 -13.96 -10.20 -13.21
CA VAL A 60 -13.51 -9.38 -14.35
C VAL A 60 -14.65 -9.11 -15.35
N ALA A 61 -15.49 -10.12 -15.62
CA ALA A 61 -16.62 -9.95 -16.54
C ALA A 61 -17.59 -8.86 -16.08
N ASP A 62 -17.89 -8.81 -14.79
CA ASP A 62 -18.77 -7.79 -14.20
C ASP A 62 -18.10 -6.41 -14.24
N ALA A 63 -16.82 -6.34 -13.97
CA ALA A 63 -16.06 -5.09 -14.05
C ALA A 63 -16.01 -4.52 -15.46
N ARG A 64 -15.88 -5.35 -16.48
CA ARG A 64 -15.92 -4.93 -17.88
C ARG A 64 -17.30 -4.46 -18.32
N ALA A 65 -18.36 -4.88 -17.65
CA ALA A 65 -19.70 -4.32 -17.87
C ALA A 65 -19.79 -2.87 -17.33
N VAL A 66 -19.02 -2.53 -16.31
CA VAL A 66 -18.92 -1.16 -15.76
C VAL A 66 -17.99 -0.29 -16.59
N ILE A 67 -16.80 -0.80 -16.91
CA ILE A 67 -15.76 -0.12 -17.69
C ILE A 67 -15.42 -0.98 -18.90
N SER A 68 -15.96 -0.67 -20.05
CA SER A 68 -15.73 -1.47 -21.28
C SER A 68 -14.27 -1.47 -21.73
N SER A 69 -13.54 -0.40 -21.46
CA SER A 69 -12.12 -0.22 -21.81
C SER A 69 -11.15 -0.67 -20.70
N LEU A 70 -11.65 -1.37 -19.68
CA LEU A 70 -10.83 -1.80 -18.54
C LEU A 70 -9.67 -2.67 -19.01
N GLN A 71 -8.45 -2.26 -18.63
CA GLN A 71 -7.29 -3.08 -18.83
C GLN A 71 -7.13 -4.08 -17.68
N VAL A 72 -6.86 -5.32 -18.01
CA VAL A 72 -6.70 -6.41 -17.05
C VAL A 72 -5.29 -6.98 -17.21
N LEU A 73 -4.51 -6.92 -16.17
CA LEU A 73 -3.17 -7.48 -16.10
C LEU A 73 -3.16 -8.68 -15.15
N ASP A 74 -2.26 -9.61 -15.38
CA ASP A 74 -2.10 -10.75 -14.49
C ASP A 74 -1.51 -10.32 -13.15
N ASP A 75 -2.09 -10.78 -12.06
CA ASP A 75 -1.50 -10.63 -10.74
C ASP A 75 -0.23 -11.50 -10.63
N ILE A 76 0.73 -10.99 -9.89
CA ILE A 76 1.99 -11.69 -9.64
C ILE A 76 1.92 -12.31 -8.24
N PRO A 77 1.90 -13.65 -8.12
CA PRO A 77 1.89 -14.30 -6.82
C PRO A 77 3.07 -13.86 -5.95
N GLY A 78 2.79 -13.54 -4.67
CA GLY A 78 3.82 -13.12 -3.72
C GLY A 78 4.35 -11.71 -3.89
N LEU A 79 3.81 -10.91 -4.82
CA LEU A 79 4.29 -9.54 -5.06
C LEU A 79 4.14 -8.65 -3.83
N SER A 80 3.00 -8.70 -3.13
CA SER A 80 2.77 -7.90 -1.92
C SER A 80 3.83 -8.16 -0.86
N THR A 81 4.09 -9.42 -0.55
CA THR A 81 5.11 -9.81 0.44
C THR A 81 6.50 -9.33 0.03
N LYS A 82 6.86 -9.50 -1.23
CA LYS A 82 8.15 -9.04 -1.77
C LYS A 82 8.30 -7.51 -1.64
N LEU A 83 7.27 -6.76 -2.00
CA LEU A 83 7.30 -5.30 -1.93
C LEU A 83 7.37 -4.82 -0.48
N LEU A 84 6.54 -5.38 0.40
CA LEU A 84 6.53 -5.01 1.82
C LEU A 84 7.87 -5.36 2.49
N THR A 85 8.47 -6.49 2.15
CA THR A 85 9.79 -6.87 2.66
C THR A 85 10.83 -5.83 2.26
N GLY A 86 10.90 -5.46 0.99
CA GLY A 86 11.87 -4.47 0.51
C GLY A 86 11.66 -3.08 1.11
N ILE A 87 10.41 -2.62 1.20
CA ILE A 87 10.10 -1.33 1.81
C ILE A 87 10.36 -1.37 3.32
N GLY A 88 10.04 -2.49 3.98
CA GLY A 88 10.30 -2.70 5.40
C GLY A 88 11.80 -2.66 5.73
N GLU A 89 12.63 -3.29 4.94
CA GLU A 89 14.09 -3.22 5.06
C GLU A 89 14.58 -1.78 4.91
N TRP A 90 14.03 -1.03 3.98
CA TRP A 90 14.34 0.39 3.83
C TRP A 90 13.90 1.20 5.05
N CYS A 91 12.76 0.85 5.69
CA CYS A 91 12.24 1.53 6.88
C CYS A 91 13.09 1.32 8.15
N ILE A 92 14.01 0.37 8.19
CA ILE A 92 14.90 0.13 9.32
C ILE A 92 15.73 1.38 9.68
N ARG A 93 15.94 2.28 8.73
CA ARG A 93 16.58 3.59 8.98
C ARG A 93 15.78 4.49 9.93
N PHE A 94 14.50 4.24 10.08
CA PHE A 94 13.58 5.04 10.91
C PHE A 94 13.25 4.37 12.24
N ALA A 95 13.33 3.04 12.30
CA ALA A 95 12.87 2.29 13.46
C ALA A 95 13.73 1.04 13.69
N PRO A 96 14.00 0.69 14.93
CA PRO A 96 14.80 -0.51 15.24
C PRO A 96 14.07 -1.82 14.93
N ALA A 97 12.75 -1.80 14.89
CA ALA A 97 11.93 -2.97 14.57
C ALA A 97 10.83 -2.62 13.58
N VAL A 98 10.75 -3.42 12.53
CA VAL A 98 9.75 -3.30 11.46
C VAL A 98 9.12 -4.66 11.23
N ALA A 99 7.79 -4.71 11.22
CA ALA A 99 7.02 -5.90 10.92
C ALA A 99 6.14 -5.69 9.67
N ILE A 100 5.96 -6.75 8.91
CA ILE A 100 5.05 -6.77 7.77
C ILE A 100 3.65 -7.05 8.28
N ASP A 101 2.69 -6.23 7.87
CA ASP A 101 1.25 -6.38 8.12
C ASP A 101 0.56 -6.62 6.77
N GLU A 102 0.57 -7.88 6.34
CA GLU A 102 -0.03 -8.24 5.05
C GLU A 102 -1.54 -7.96 5.03
N PRO A 103 -2.09 -7.65 3.84
CA PRO A 103 -1.44 -7.66 2.51
C PRO A 103 -0.81 -6.33 2.10
N ASN A 104 -0.96 -5.26 2.86
CA ASN A 104 -0.66 -3.91 2.39
C ASN A 104 -0.13 -2.96 3.47
N GLY A 105 0.44 -3.46 4.53
CA GLY A 105 0.88 -2.63 5.65
C GLY A 105 2.27 -2.95 6.18
N LEU A 106 2.80 -1.96 6.91
CA LEU A 106 4.01 -2.09 7.73
C LEU A 106 3.73 -1.53 9.11
N LEU A 107 4.33 -2.15 10.12
CA LEU A 107 4.29 -1.70 11.50
C LEU A 107 5.72 -1.43 11.97
N LEU A 108 5.94 -0.24 12.52
CA LEU A 108 7.24 0.19 13.03
C LEU A 108 7.14 0.42 14.54
N GLU A 109 8.06 -0.13 15.29
CA GLU A 109 8.24 0.22 16.70
C GLU A 109 9.21 1.40 16.75
N VAL A 110 8.73 2.56 17.20
CA VAL A 110 9.44 3.85 17.07
C VAL A 110 9.68 4.54 18.42
N THR A 111 9.58 3.81 19.50
CA THR A 111 9.79 4.33 20.85
C THR A 111 11.12 5.08 20.94
N GLY A 112 11.06 6.35 21.30
CA GLY A 112 12.27 7.19 21.44
C GLY A 112 12.95 7.60 20.14
N CYS A 113 12.37 7.33 18.97
CA CYS A 113 13.03 7.64 17.69
C CYS A 113 12.71 9.05 17.16
N ALA A 114 11.52 9.57 17.43
CA ALA A 114 11.02 10.81 16.82
C ALA A 114 11.92 12.03 17.11
N HIS A 115 12.56 12.09 18.29
CA HIS A 115 13.41 13.22 18.65
C HIS A 115 14.62 13.41 17.72
N LEU A 116 15.03 12.39 17.00
CA LEU A 116 16.14 12.48 16.03
C LEU A 116 15.75 13.29 14.78
N TRP A 117 14.44 13.50 14.57
CA TRP A 117 13.88 14.25 13.44
C TRP A 117 13.16 15.54 13.85
N GLY A 118 13.21 15.91 15.14
CA GLY A 118 12.51 17.06 15.71
C GLY A 118 11.38 16.63 16.62
N ASP A 119 10.20 16.42 16.07
CA ASP A 119 9.04 15.88 16.79
C ASP A 119 8.35 14.76 15.99
N GLU A 120 7.27 14.20 16.53
CA GLU A 120 6.54 13.12 15.88
C GLU A 120 5.94 13.55 14.53
N LYS A 121 5.48 14.79 14.42
CA LYS A 121 4.91 15.32 13.18
C LYS A 121 5.99 15.41 12.09
N ASP A 122 7.14 15.94 12.41
CA ASP A 122 8.26 16.04 11.47
C ASP A 122 8.75 14.65 11.05
N TYR A 123 8.82 13.74 12.01
CA TYR A 123 9.20 12.35 11.78
C TYR A 123 8.24 11.63 10.81
N LEU A 124 6.93 11.72 11.07
CA LEU A 124 5.92 11.13 10.18
C LEU A 124 5.92 11.78 8.80
N THR A 125 6.07 13.09 8.76
CA THR A 125 6.10 13.84 7.50
C THR A 125 7.28 13.43 6.63
N ASP A 126 8.44 13.20 7.23
CA ASP A 126 9.63 12.75 6.50
C ASP A 126 9.43 11.35 5.92
N ILE A 127 8.93 10.40 6.72
CA ILE A 127 8.61 9.04 6.25
C ILE A 127 7.59 9.10 5.12
N TYR A 128 6.50 9.83 5.30
CA TYR A 128 5.43 9.99 4.33
C TYR A 128 5.95 10.53 3.00
N LYS A 129 6.70 11.63 3.02
CA LYS A 129 7.23 12.26 1.81
C LYS A 129 8.17 11.33 1.05
N ARG A 130 9.04 10.61 1.75
CA ARG A 130 10.00 9.70 1.11
C ARG A 130 9.31 8.52 0.45
N ILE A 131 8.34 7.91 1.10
CA ILE A 131 7.59 6.80 0.50
C ILE A 131 6.74 7.27 -0.68
N ARG A 132 6.15 8.46 -0.58
CA ARG A 132 5.42 9.09 -1.69
C ARG A 132 6.34 9.34 -2.90
N GLN A 133 7.57 9.74 -2.68
CA GLN A 133 8.57 9.92 -3.76
C GLN A 133 8.91 8.61 -4.47
N PHE A 134 8.76 7.47 -3.80
CA PHE A 134 8.89 6.17 -4.46
C PHE A 134 7.67 5.81 -5.33
N GLY A 135 6.62 6.61 -5.31
CA GLY A 135 5.42 6.42 -6.13
C GLY A 135 4.29 5.66 -5.44
N TYR A 136 4.36 5.45 -4.12
CA TYR A 136 3.31 4.77 -3.37
C TYR A 136 2.35 5.74 -2.70
N ASP A 137 1.05 5.45 -2.82
CA ASP A 137 0.00 6.15 -2.07
C ASP A 137 -0.20 5.47 -0.73
N ILE A 138 0.04 6.22 0.36
CA ILE A 138 0.00 5.68 1.71
C ILE A 138 -0.86 6.50 2.65
N LYS A 139 -1.32 5.84 3.69
CA LYS A 139 -1.77 6.47 4.94
C LYS A 139 -0.81 6.08 6.04
N ILE A 140 -0.59 6.98 6.99
CA ILE A 140 0.33 6.77 8.10
C ILE A 140 -0.28 7.28 9.39
N GLY A 141 -0.11 6.52 10.46
CA GLY A 141 -0.57 6.87 11.80
C GLY A 141 0.43 6.49 12.86
N ILE A 142 0.46 7.24 13.96
CA ILE A 142 1.30 6.96 15.12
C ILE A 142 0.45 6.95 16.39
N ALA A 143 0.67 5.97 17.25
CA ALA A 143 -0.05 5.84 18.52
C ALA A 143 0.73 5.00 19.53
N ASP A 144 0.19 4.92 20.75
CA ASP A 144 0.80 4.17 21.86
C ASP A 144 0.64 2.65 21.72
N THR A 145 -0.29 2.22 20.89
CA THR A 145 -0.55 0.80 20.63
C THR A 145 -0.60 0.53 19.13
N ILE A 146 -0.28 -0.70 18.74
CA ILE A 146 -0.37 -1.15 17.35
C ILE A 146 -1.78 -0.98 16.81
N GLY A 147 -2.80 -1.37 17.56
CA GLY A 147 -4.19 -1.27 17.13
C GLY A 147 -4.65 0.17 16.91
N ALA A 148 -4.26 1.09 17.78
CA ALA A 148 -4.58 2.51 17.61
C ALA A 148 -3.85 3.12 16.41
N ALA A 149 -2.57 2.81 16.21
CA ALA A 149 -1.81 3.27 15.05
C ALA A 149 -2.42 2.74 13.74
N TRP A 150 -2.80 1.47 13.71
CA TRP A 150 -3.47 0.84 12.57
C TRP A 150 -4.81 1.50 12.26
N ALA A 151 -5.60 1.83 13.26
CA ALA A 151 -6.92 2.45 13.08
C ALA A 151 -6.84 3.89 12.54
N ILE A 152 -5.73 4.60 12.79
CA ILE A 152 -5.50 5.97 12.32
C ILE A 152 -4.98 5.98 10.87
N ALA A 153 -4.22 4.95 10.47
CA ALA A 153 -3.57 4.86 9.18
C ALA A 153 -4.53 4.66 8.00
#